data_4670ced42052030cb947f7c8970497b2
#
_entry.id   4670ced42052030cb947f7c8970497b2
#
_cell.length_a   1.000
_cell.length_b   1.000
_cell.length_c   1.000
_cell.angle_alpha   90.00
_cell.angle_beta   90.00
_cell.angle_gamma   90.00
#
_symmetry.space_group_name_H-M   'P 1'
#
loop_
_entity.id
_entity.type
_entity.pdbx_description
1 polymer ?
#
loop_
_entity_poly.entity_id
_entity_poly.type
_entity_poly.pdbx_seq_one_letter_code
_entity_poly.pdbx_strand_id
1 'polypeptide(L)'
;MSKLTKVFSMVMGVAMCFATVTLATGCGEKIPEGTTRVRFTYEADMNINPTFYEMIRRYNDTQGKTDNVYVSADMVQGAGNMRATYEGQCESSVVMLSDEVFKDIAIDGLFLDLTEYAERDQFDFSGMPTGLLNSARMTIGKKGEKTYTGEGQNLQAMPFGIDPFVLYINRQNFENWGINFISVAENELDAYNEEHGTHYMPHGYAEYAEGNAPATGLTLSENLAGEQVYKVFNNRISTNWEEFRYLAKCFTRSYRADSPTPNGFVTGWWFPFGWSVGGDCIGWDGEKYNFTLMDETPNYLATKEVTVNGKTYSAGDLITYEDKVNADGIAGIDGLFELPSQREAVTEFLRYSLNRDYAVDGSGTEGYQIMPSNFALRLGNFTNNTVSMVCEQYSEQYYDMTSSNIRDKYDYAPVWQYRQYQGGSTYQKNGSSGFENEYLKVIGNEYDGQKFTGALEYENGTPIVGASAVQGKGMYLVIPKNSDPAKYEAAWKFISWATGEEVQKIMTKAFVPVRQTVAENEFLEFDSKYNLWAVAHTAMNFDIGDWSYFQNGEWVTDWSGDFNDQLRKGNQTIGDFLRYNESKASSACANTNIVIKGRR
;
A
#
# COMPACT_ATOMS: atom_id res chain seq x y z
N MET A 1 -20.70 11.85 42.62
CA MET A 1 -20.46 12.88 41.60
C MET A 1 -21.73 13.73 41.45
N SER A 2 -21.64 15.00 41.73
CA SER A 2 -22.81 15.89 41.83
C SER A 2 -23.37 16.23 40.45
N LYS A 3 -24.68 16.51 40.41
CA LYS A 3 -25.40 16.96 39.18
C LYS A 3 -24.75 18.18 38.52
N LEU A 4 -23.95 18.96 39.24
CA LEU A 4 -23.22 20.12 38.74
C LEU A 4 -22.07 19.71 37.79
N THR A 5 -21.39 18.58 38.02
CA THR A 5 -20.28 18.12 37.20
C THR A 5 -20.75 17.62 35.82
N LYS A 6 -21.96 17.05 35.74
CA LYS A 6 -22.55 16.62 34.47
C LYS A 6 -23.01 17.77 33.60
N VAL A 7 -23.49 18.85 34.20
CA VAL A 7 -23.90 20.06 33.47
C VAL A 7 -22.67 20.82 32.93
N PHE A 8 -21.55 20.84 33.68
CA PHE A 8 -20.32 21.47 33.24
C PHE A 8 -19.65 20.71 32.10
N SER A 9 -19.70 19.37 32.10
CA SER A 9 -19.19 18.53 30.99
C SER A 9 -20.03 18.65 29.73
N MET A 10 -21.34 18.84 29.87
CA MET A 10 -22.24 19.00 28.73
C MET A 10 -22.15 20.40 28.11
N VAL A 11 -21.89 21.43 28.91
CA VAL A 11 -21.69 22.80 28.43
C VAL A 11 -20.33 22.97 27.77
N MET A 12 -19.28 22.29 28.26
CA MET A 12 -17.96 22.26 27.57
C MET A 12 -18.01 21.46 26.26
N GLY A 13 -18.75 20.36 26.20
CA GLY A 13 -18.94 19.59 24.96
C GLY A 13 -19.67 20.38 23.86
N VAL A 14 -20.67 21.18 24.24
CA VAL A 14 -21.40 22.04 23.29
C VAL A 14 -20.61 23.30 22.92
N ALA A 15 -19.78 23.82 23.81
CA ALA A 15 -18.92 24.97 23.51
C ALA A 15 -17.72 24.60 22.60
N MET A 16 -17.24 23.35 22.61
CA MET A 16 -16.22 22.89 21.65
C MET A 16 -16.79 22.57 20.26
N CYS A 17 -18.11 22.29 20.14
CA CYS A 17 -18.74 22.11 18.85
C CYS A 17 -19.06 23.41 18.09
N PHE A 18 -19.00 24.57 18.73
CA PHE A 18 -19.24 25.88 18.09
C PHE A 18 -17.98 26.75 17.88
N ALA A 19 -16.79 26.24 18.22
CA ALA A 19 -15.53 27.00 18.07
C ALA A 19 -14.71 26.61 16.83
N THR A 20 -15.29 25.90 15.87
CA THR A 20 -14.57 25.43 14.68
C THR A 20 -15.19 25.88 13.37
N VAL A 21 -15.59 27.12 13.25
CA VAL A 21 -15.82 27.73 11.94
C VAL A 21 -15.63 29.23 12.07
N THR A 22 -14.42 29.71 12.03
CA THR A 22 -14.05 31.06 11.56
C THR A 22 -12.57 31.35 11.82
N LEU A 23 -11.67 30.61 11.19
CA LEU A 23 -10.27 31.03 11.10
C LEU A 23 -9.71 30.84 9.69
N ALA A 24 -10.50 31.10 8.67
CA ALA A 24 -10.01 31.24 7.31
C ALA A 24 -10.85 32.21 6.46
N THR A 25 -11.44 33.22 7.07
CA THR A 25 -11.73 34.45 6.32
C THR A 25 -10.48 35.29 6.37
N GLY A 26 -9.44 34.83 5.68
CA GLY A 26 -8.35 35.69 5.25
C GLY A 26 -8.95 36.89 4.55
N CYS A 27 -8.33 38.06 4.72
CA CYS A 27 -8.61 39.32 4.06
C CYS A 27 -9.22 39.09 2.69
N GLY A 28 -10.44 39.55 2.45
CA GLY A 28 -11.28 39.21 1.33
C GLY A 28 -10.50 39.18 0.01
N GLU A 29 -10.24 37.93 -0.44
CA GLU A 29 -9.57 37.66 -1.69
C GLU A 29 -10.45 38.25 -2.80
N LYS A 30 -9.98 39.28 -3.49
CA LYS A 30 -10.77 39.92 -4.55
C LYS A 30 -10.82 38.96 -5.73
N ILE A 31 -11.95 38.29 -5.86
CA ILE A 31 -12.25 37.48 -7.03
C ILE A 31 -12.28 38.42 -8.23
N PRO A 32 -11.51 38.18 -9.29
CA PRO A 32 -11.51 39.03 -10.49
C PRO A 32 -12.91 39.09 -11.09
N GLU A 33 -13.34 40.29 -11.48
CA GLU A 33 -14.65 40.48 -12.09
C GLU A 33 -14.79 39.68 -13.41
N GLY A 34 -15.91 39.01 -13.59
CA GLY A 34 -16.16 38.18 -14.78
C GLY A 34 -15.60 36.76 -14.73
N THR A 35 -14.97 36.34 -13.62
CA THR A 35 -14.49 34.98 -13.44
C THR A 35 -15.49 34.09 -12.73
N THR A 36 -15.53 32.80 -13.11
CA THR A 36 -16.27 31.77 -12.38
C THR A 36 -15.46 31.30 -11.17
N ARG A 37 -16.02 31.41 -9.98
CA ARG A 37 -15.34 30.92 -8.76
C ARG A 37 -15.52 29.42 -8.60
N VAL A 38 -14.41 28.68 -8.53
CA VAL A 38 -14.33 27.28 -8.15
C VAL A 38 -13.80 27.20 -6.71
N ARG A 39 -14.56 26.56 -5.81
CA ARG A 39 -14.13 26.27 -4.45
C ARG A 39 -13.51 24.88 -4.42
N PHE A 40 -12.20 24.80 -4.18
CA PHE A 40 -11.46 23.55 -4.02
C PHE A 40 -11.35 23.19 -2.55
N THR A 41 -11.99 22.11 -2.15
CA THR A 41 -12.06 21.64 -0.78
C THR A 41 -11.14 20.42 -0.59
N TYR A 42 -10.35 20.44 0.48
CA TYR A 42 -9.47 19.34 0.84
C TYR A 42 -9.27 19.27 2.36
N GLU A 43 -8.80 18.14 2.86
CA GLU A 43 -8.49 17.97 4.27
C GLU A 43 -7.26 18.80 4.66
N ALA A 44 -7.39 19.53 5.78
CA ALA A 44 -6.33 20.41 6.26
C ALA A 44 -5.15 19.59 6.81
N ASP A 45 -4.00 19.76 6.21
CA ASP A 45 -2.72 19.23 6.69
C ASP A 45 -1.65 20.33 6.60
N MET A 46 -1.05 20.67 7.73
CA MET A 46 -0.08 21.76 7.80
C MET A 46 1.16 21.53 6.92
N ASN A 47 1.48 20.27 6.63
CA ASN A 47 2.66 19.92 5.85
C ASN A 47 2.44 20.07 4.35
N ILE A 48 1.25 19.68 3.85
CA ILE A 48 0.92 19.70 2.42
C ILE A 48 0.20 20.98 1.97
N ASN A 49 -0.43 21.72 2.89
CA ASN A 49 -1.12 22.97 2.56
C ASN A 49 -0.29 23.96 1.73
N PRO A 50 1.01 24.19 2.01
CA PRO A 50 1.82 25.09 1.19
C PRO A 50 1.89 24.69 -0.29
N THR A 51 1.92 23.39 -0.57
CA THR A 51 1.94 22.83 -1.94
C THR A 51 0.62 23.12 -2.67
N PHE A 52 -0.52 22.95 -1.99
CA PHE A 52 -1.82 23.29 -2.56
C PHE A 52 -2.00 24.79 -2.80
N TYR A 53 -1.52 25.64 -1.89
CA TYR A 53 -1.53 27.08 -2.13
C TYR A 53 -0.68 27.48 -3.33
N GLU A 54 0.48 26.87 -3.52
CA GLU A 54 1.32 27.09 -4.69
C GLU A 54 0.59 26.67 -5.98
N MET A 55 -0.02 25.49 -6.00
CA MET A 55 -0.81 25.00 -7.12
C MET A 55 -1.97 25.95 -7.47
N ILE A 56 -2.78 26.33 -6.48
CA ILE A 56 -3.92 27.24 -6.66
C ILE A 56 -3.46 28.59 -7.18
N ARG A 57 -2.42 29.17 -6.56
CA ARG A 57 -1.85 30.44 -7.02
C ARG A 57 -1.37 30.35 -8.46
N ARG A 58 -0.66 29.28 -8.83
CA ARG A 58 -0.18 29.07 -10.20
C ARG A 58 -1.33 28.97 -11.20
N TYR A 59 -2.40 28.24 -10.86
CA TYR A 59 -3.60 28.19 -11.71
C TYR A 59 -4.19 29.60 -11.89
N ASN A 60 -4.44 30.33 -10.82
CA ASN A 60 -5.05 31.66 -10.87
C ASN A 60 -4.18 32.69 -11.62
N ASP A 61 -2.85 32.55 -11.55
CA ASP A 61 -1.92 33.44 -12.24
C ASP A 61 -1.76 33.14 -13.72
N THR A 62 -2.07 31.91 -14.16
CA THR A 62 -1.84 31.42 -15.54
C THR A 62 -3.12 30.92 -16.20
N GLN A 63 -3.38 29.63 -16.13
CA GLN A 63 -4.48 28.94 -16.83
C GLN A 63 -5.86 29.47 -16.42
N GLY A 64 -6.04 29.80 -15.15
CA GLY A 64 -7.30 30.35 -14.65
C GLY A 64 -7.74 31.65 -15.35
N LYS A 65 -6.77 32.49 -15.77
CA LYS A 65 -7.05 33.69 -16.56
C LYS A 65 -7.56 33.35 -17.97
N THR A 66 -6.98 32.33 -18.57
CA THR A 66 -7.40 31.82 -19.90
C THR A 66 -8.80 31.21 -19.83
N ASP A 67 -9.06 30.47 -18.76
CA ASP A 67 -10.32 29.77 -18.53
C ASP A 67 -11.44 30.69 -18.02
N ASN A 68 -11.12 31.90 -17.59
CA ASN A 68 -11.98 32.80 -16.81
C ASN A 68 -12.48 32.13 -15.51
N VAL A 69 -11.59 31.40 -14.82
CA VAL A 69 -11.85 30.66 -13.60
C VAL A 69 -10.91 31.14 -12.49
N TYR A 70 -11.46 31.32 -11.30
CA TYR A 70 -10.71 31.63 -10.11
C TYR A 70 -10.92 30.55 -9.05
N VAL A 71 -9.85 29.89 -8.63
CA VAL A 71 -9.88 28.82 -7.62
C VAL A 71 -9.56 29.39 -6.24
N SER A 72 -10.41 29.10 -5.25
CA SER A 72 -10.19 29.43 -3.84
C SER A 72 -10.07 28.14 -3.01
N ALA A 73 -9.12 28.12 -2.08
CA ALA A 73 -8.96 27.01 -1.14
C ALA A 73 -10.09 26.98 -0.10
N ASP A 74 -10.53 25.78 0.26
CA ASP A 74 -11.46 25.55 1.36
C ASP A 74 -10.97 24.31 2.14
N MET A 75 -10.39 24.56 3.32
CA MET A 75 -9.82 23.50 4.14
C MET A 75 -10.84 23.01 5.16
N VAL A 76 -11.00 21.70 5.25
CA VAL A 76 -11.89 21.04 6.21
C VAL A 76 -11.08 20.16 7.16
N GLN A 77 -11.64 19.89 8.34
CA GLN A 77 -11.06 18.92 9.27
C GLN A 77 -11.95 17.68 9.33
N GLY A 78 -11.34 16.52 9.06
CA GLY A 78 -11.96 15.21 9.16
C GLY A 78 -12.84 14.85 7.96
N ALA A 79 -12.37 13.94 7.16
CA ALA A 79 -13.08 13.42 5.98
C ALA A 79 -14.42 12.75 6.34
N GLY A 80 -14.57 12.21 7.55
CA GLY A 80 -15.80 11.56 8.01
C GLY A 80 -17.02 12.47 8.08
N ASN A 81 -16.85 13.80 8.09
CA ASN A 81 -17.98 14.75 8.10
C ASN A 81 -18.45 15.16 6.70
N MET A 82 -17.79 14.70 5.65
CA MET A 82 -18.03 15.19 4.29
C MET A 82 -19.27 14.58 3.63
N ARG A 83 -19.68 13.36 3.99
CA ARG A 83 -20.85 12.69 3.42
C ARG A 83 -22.12 13.54 3.54
N ALA A 84 -22.43 14.04 4.74
CA ALA A 84 -23.62 14.90 4.96
C ALA A 84 -23.59 16.20 4.13
N THR A 85 -22.37 16.68 3.80
CA THR A 85 -22.20 17.85 2.93
C THR A 85 -22.58 17.53 1.48
N TYR A 86 -22.34 16.30 1.00
CA TYR A 86 -22.66 15.91 -0.38
C TYR A 86 -24.09 15.47 -0.57
N GLU A 87 -24.76 14.99 0.47
CA GLU A 87 -26.20 14.67 0.45
C GLU A 87 -27.08 15.93 0.38
N GLY A 88 -26.59 17.05 0.90
CA GLY A 88 -27.24 18.35 0.87
C GLY A 88 -26.73 19.25 -0.26
N GLN A 89 -27.06 20.54 -0.19
CA GLN A 89 -26.51 21.54 -1.10
C GLN A 89 -25.03 21.74 -0.79
N CYS A 90 -24.16 21.34 -1.73
CA CYS A 90 -22.72 21.45 -1.60
C CYS A 90 -22.20 22.75 -2.21
N GLU A 91 -21.51 23.57 -1.41
CA GLU A 91 -20.86 24.79 -1.90
C GLU A 91 -19.50 24.53 -2.58
N SER A 92 -18.90 23.36 -2.33
CA SER A 92 -17.63 22.97 -2.93
C SER A 92 -17.84 22.63 -4.40
N SER A 93 -16.97 23.13 -5.26
CA SER A 93 -17.03 22.83 -6.71
C SER A 93 -16.14 21.65 -7.07
N VAL A 94 -14.99 21.50 -6.39
CA VAL A 94 -14.05 20.38 -6.51
C VAL A 94 -13.67 19.95 -5.11
N VAL A 95 -13.60 18.64 -4.88
CA VAL A 95 -13.19 18.08 -3.59
C VAL A 95 -12.09 17.05 -3.82
N MET A 96 -11.07 17.06 -2.96
CA MET A 96 -10.08 16.00 -2.88
C MET A 96 -10.48 14.99 -1.80
N LEU A 97 -10.48 13.71 -2.16
CA LEU A 97 -10.83 12.60 -1.27
C LEU A 97 -9.79 11.49 -1.37
N SER A 98 -9.55 10.78 -0.27
CA SER A 98 -8.88 9.49 -0.32
C SER A 98 -9.79 8.44 -0.95
N ASP A 99 -9.20 7.36 -1.46
CA ASP A 99 -9.94 6.27 -2.12
C ASP A 99 -10.99 5.63 -1.23
N GLU A 100 -10.73 5.46 0.05
CA GLU A 100 -11.68 4.92 1.03
C GLU A 100 -12.94 5.79 1.14
N VAL A 101 -12.74 7.10 1.31
CA VAL A 101 -13.84 8.07 1.43
C VAL A 101 -14.55 8.25 0.09
N PHE A 102 -13.79 8.30 -1.02
CA PHE A 102 -14.35 8.37 -2.35
C PHE A 102 -15.29 7.20 -2.64
N LYS A 103 -14.84 5.95 -2.44
CA LYS A 103 -15.62 4.75 -2.72
C LYS A 103 -16.88 4.66 -1.88
N ASP A 104 -16.76 4.97 -0.57
CA ASP A 104 -17.90 4.97 0.34
C ASP A 104 -19.03 5.93 -0.09
N ILE A 105 -18.66 7.08 -0.67
CA ILE A 105 -19.62 8.11 -1.09
C ILE A 105 -20.06 7.91 -2.55
N ALA A 106 -19.17 7.47 -3.42
CA ALA A 106 -19.42 7.33 -4.85
C ALA A 106 -20.55 6.33 -5.16
N ILE A 107 -20.64 5.25 -4.37
CA ILE A 107 -21.68 4.22 -4.55
C ILE A 107 -23.10 4.76 -4.40
N ASP A 108 -23.27 5.89 -3.72
CA ASP A 108 -24.57 6.59 -3.59
C ASP A 108 -24.87 7.52 -4.77
N GLY A 109 -23.95 7.61 -5.75
CA GLY A 109 -24.14 8.43 -6.94
C GLY A 109 -24.08 9.94 -6.69
N LEU A 110 -23.34 10.36 -5.66
CA LEU A 110 -23.23 11.76 -5.23
C LEU A 110 -22.20 12.59 -6.02
N PHE A 111 -21.43 11.97 -6.89
CA PHE A 111 -20.45 12.66 -7.72
C PHE A 111 -20.88 12.73 -9.19
N LEU A 112 -20.42 13.77 -9.88
CA LEU A 112 -20.67 13.99 -11.30
C LEU A 112 -19.89 12.96 -12.12
N ASP A 113 -20.54 12.40 -13.14
CA ASP A 113 -19.90 11.58 -14.16
C ASP A 113 -19.01 12.48 -15.04
N LEU A 114 -17.71 12.21 -15.02
CA LEU A 114 -16.70 12.98 -15.76
C LEU A 114 -16.39 12.40 -17.14
N THR A 115 -17.03 11.29 -17.53
CA THR A 115 -16.71 10.55 -18.76
C THR A 115 -16.85 11.44 -19.99
N GLU A 116 -18.00 12.13 -20.15
CA GLU A 116 -18.26 13.00 -21.29
C GLU A 116 -17.28 14.17 -21.38
N TYR A 117 -16.85 14.72 -20.24
CA TYR A 117 -15.87 15.79 -20.19
C TYR A 117 -14.50 15.30 -20.66
N ALA A 118 -14.07 14.13 -20.16
CA ALA A 118 -12.79 13.55 -20.54
C ALA A 118 -12.74 13.14 -22.02
N GLU A 119 -13.81 12.54 -22.52
CA GLU A 119 -13.93 12.16 -23.95
C GLU A 119 -13.95 13.39 -24.86
N ARG A 120 -14.74 14.41 -24.54
CA ARG A 120 -14.83 15.65 -25.31
C ARG A 120 -13.46 16.33 -25.46
N ASP A 121 -12.72 16.40 -24.35
CA ASP A 121 -11.43 17.09 -24.31
C ASP A 121 -10.26 16.15 -24.64
N GLN A 122 -10.56 14.89 -25.01
CA GLN A 122 -9.56 13.86 -25.36
C GLN A 122 -8.47 13.76 -24.28
N PHE A 123 -8.91 13.72 -23.00
CA PHE A 123 -7.98 13.70 -21.89
C PHE A 123 -7.05 12.47 -21.96
N ASP A 124 -5.75 12.73 -21.87
CA ASP A 124 -4.74 11.67 -21.90
C ASP A 124 -4.56 11.02 -20.52
N PHE A 125 -4.97 9.75 -20.41
CA PHE A 125 -4.79 8.92 -19.22
C PHE A 125 -3.49 8.09 -19.24
N SER A 126 -2.70 8.17 -20.30
CA SER A 126 -1.46 7.41 -20.40
C SER A 126 -0.51 7.77 -19.26
N GLY A 127 0.22 6.76 -18.78
CA GLY A 127 1.15 6.94 -17.67
C GLY A 127 0.50 7.12 -16.29
N MET A 128 -0.84 6.99 -16.16
CA MET A 128 -1.49 6.87 -14.85
C MET A 128 -1.59 5.39 -14.44
N PRO A 129 -1.39 5.05 -13.15
CA PRO A 129 -1.52 3.67 -12.69
C PRO A 129 -2.91 3.09 -12.96
N THR A 130 -2.96 1.93 -13.62
CA THR A 130 -4.21 1.28 -14.03
C THR A 130 -5.13 0.97 -12.85
N GLY A 131 -4.57 0.49 -11.72
CA GLY A 131 -5.34 0.21 -10.51
C GLY A 131 -6.05 1.46 -9.98
N LEU A 132 -5.37 2.61 -9.99
CA LEU A 132 -5.93 3.88 -9.56
C LEU A 132 -7.04 4.38 -10.51
N LEU A 133 -6.83 4.26 -11.82
CA LEU A 133 -7.85 4.61 -12.83
C LEU A 133 -9.07 3.71 -12.72
N ASN A 134 -8.89 2.40 -12.55
CA ASN A 134 -9.99 1.47 -12.40
C ASN A 134 -10.80 1.73 -11.13
N SER A 135 -10.14 2.11 -10.04
CA SER A 135 -10.81 2.53 -8.80
C SER A 135 -11.64 3.82 -8.97
N ALA A 136 -11.23 4.72 -9.83
CA ALA A 136 -11.95 5.97 -10.14
C ALA A 136 -13.18 5.75 -11.03
N ARG A 137 -13.36 4.56 -11.60
CA ARG A 137 -14.40 4.23 -12.56
C ARG A 137 -15.53 3.44 -11.95
N MET A 138 -16.76 3.93 -12.09
CA MET A 138 -17.95 3.30 -11.52
C MET A 138 -19.20 3.66 -12.30
N THR A 139 -20.01 2.68 -12.67
CA THR A 139 -21.35 2.86 -13.21
C THR A 139 -22.35 2.55 -12.12
N ILE A 140 -23.00 3.58 -11.59
CA ILE A 140 -23.93 3.48 -10.46
C ILE A 140 -25.24 2.86 -10.91
N GLY A 141 -25.61 1.73 -10.30
CA GLY A 141 -26.91 1.08 -10.52
C GLY A 141 -28.04 1.88 -9.88
N LYS A 142 -29.24 1.81 -10.48
CA LYS A 142 -30.46 2.31 -9.83
C LYS A 142 -30.79 1.44 -8.63
N LYS A 143 -31.71 1.90 -7.77
CA LYS A 143 -32.13 1.14 -6.58
C LYS A 143 -32.56 -0.29 -6.97
N GLY A 144 -31.82 -1.26 -6.45
CA GLY A 144 -32.03 -2.70 -6.74
C GLY A 144 -31.25 -3.24 -7.94
N GLU A 145 -30.50 -2.41 -8.66
CA GLU A 145 -29.57 -2.82 -9.72
C GLU A 145 -28.14 -2.90 -9.17
N LYS A 146 -27.31 -3.65 -9.88
CA LYS A 146 -25.87 -3.75 -9.53
C LYS A 146 -25.12 -2.48 -9.93
N THR A 147 -24.22 -2.02 -9.07
CA THR A 147 -23.20 -1.00 -9.37
C THR A 147 -21.94 -1.71 -9.82
N TYR A 148 -21.38 -1.31 -10.95
CA TYR A 148 -20.18 -1.89 -11.54
C TYR A 148 -19.00 -0.93 -11.38
N THR A 149 -17.84 -1.46 -10.99
CA THR A 149 -16.59 -0.67 -10.86
C THR A 149 -15.49 -1.26 -11.74
N GLY A 150 -14.49 -0.47 -12.07
CA GLY A 150 -13.33 -0.92 -12.81
C GLY A 150 -13.35 -0.54 -14.29
N GLU A 151 -12.59 -1.28 -15.07
CA GLU A 151 -12.41 -1.01 -16.50
C GLU A 151 -13.74 -0.94 -17.28
N GLY A 152 -13.83 0.00 -18.19
CA GLY A 152 -15.03 0.21 -19.03
C GLY A 152 -16.22 0.84 -18.32
N GLN A 153 -16.07 1.23 -17.03
CA GLN A 153 -17.11 1.97 -16.31
C GLN A 153 -16.89 3.48 -16.40
N ASN A 154 -17.92 4.26 -16.03
CA ASN A 154 -17.92 5.71 -16.07
C ASN A 154 -16.90 6.30 -15.10
N LEU A 155 -16.26 7.40 -15.50
CA LEU A 155 -15.28 8.11 -14.68
C LEU A 155 -15.99 8.96 -13.62
N GLN A 156 -15.89 8.58 -12.35
CA GLN A 156 -16.51 9.30 -11.23
C GLN A 156 -15.54 10.25 -10.51
N ALA A 157 -14.23 10.06 -10.73
CA ALA A 157 -13.18 10.85 -10.10
C ALA A 157 -11.95 10.93 -11.01
N MET A 158 -11.11 11.91 -10.79
CA MET A 158 -9.81 12.03 -11.45
C MET A 158 -8.70 11.69 -10.47
N PRO A 159 -7.83 10.69 -10.75
CA PRO A 159 -6.63 10.43 -9.95
C PRO A 159 -5.75 11.67 -9.83
N PHE A 160 -5.27 11.97 -8.62
CA PHE A 160 -4.54 13.20 -8.35
C PHE A 160 -3.20 12.99 -7.65
N GLY A 161 -3.10 12.02 -6.77
CA GLY A 161 -1.89 11.70 -6.03
C GLY A 161 -1.93 10.27 -5.50
N ILE A 162 -0.77 9.77 -5.09
CA ILE A 162 -0.64 8.44 -4.49
C ILE A 162 0.15 8.57 -3.21
N ASP A 163 -0.35 7.95 -2.15
CA ASP A 163 0.28 7.82 -0.86
C ASP A 163 0.48 6.33 -0.53
N PRO A 164 1.55 5.70 -1.08
CA PRO A 164 1.76 4.27 -0.92
C PRO A 164 2.26 3.95 0.48
N PHE A 165 1.96 2.74 0.96
CA PHE A 165 2.70 2.14 2.05
C PHE A 165 4.08 1.69 1.54
N VAL A 166 5.13 2.11 2.22
CA VAL A 166 6.51 1.81 1.88
C VAL A 166 7.24 1.21 3.05
N LEU A 167 8.31 0.49 2.79
CA LEU A 167 9.17 -0.03 3.84
C LEU A 167 10.22 1.04 4.19
N TYR A 168 10.09 1.60 5.39
CA TYR A 168 11.13 2.41 6.01
C TYR A 168 12.12 1.49 6.72
N ILE A 169 13.39 1.71 6.52
CA ILE A 169 14.48 1.01 7.20
C ILE A 169 15.33 2.01 8.00
N ASN A 170 15.70 1.68 9.21
CA ASN A 170 16.70 2.45 9.95
C ASN A 170 18.09 2.09 9.42
N ARG A 171 18.57 2.87 8.46
CA ARG A 171 19.84 2.65 7.77
C ARG A 171 21.01 2.60 8.74
N GLN A 172 21.01 3.46 9.77
CA GLN A 172 22.06 3.46 10.78
C GLN A 172 22.13 2.13 11.55
N ASN A 173 20.97 1.52 11.88
CA ASN A 173 20.95 0.22 12.54
C ASN A 173 21.51 -0.89 11.63
N PHE A 174 21.17 -0.84 10.34
CA PHE A 174 21.67 -1.78 9.33
C PHE A 174 23.20 -1.67 9.19
N GLU A 175 23.72 -0.46 8.98
CA GLU A 175 25.17 -0.20 8.86
C GLU A 175 25.93 -0.58 10.13
N ASN A 176 25.38 -0.28 11.31
CA ASN A 176 25.99 -0.66 12.59
C ASN A 176 26.10 -2.19 12.78
N TRP A 177 25.21 -2.95 12.15
CA TRP A 177 25.29 -4.42 12.15
C TRP A 177 26.16 -4.96 11.01
N GLY A 178 26.83 -4.11 10.26
CA GLY A 178 27.74 -4.47 9.18
C GLY A 178 27.03 -4.87 7.88
N ILE A 179 25.81 -4.40 7.65
CA ILE A 179 25.14 -4.57 6.35
C ILE A 179 25.71 -3.56 5.36
N ASN A 180 26.15 -4.06 4.22
CA ASN A 180 26.62 -3.27 3.10
C ASN A 180 25.43 -2.95 2.18
N PHE A 181 25.31 -1.70 1.74
CA PHE A 181 24.21 -1.26 0.87
C PHE A 181 24.66 -1.20 -0.58
N ILE A 182 23.80 -1.68 -1.48
CA ILE A 182 23.85 -1.42 -2.92
C ILE A 182 22.49 -0.92 -3.39
N SER A 183 22.47 -0.23 -4.53
CA SER A 183 21.25 0.34 -5.12
C SER A 183 21.24 0.10 -6.62
N VAL A 184 20.93 -1.13 -7.02
CA VAL A 184 20.95 -1.59 -8.41
C VAL A 184 19.64 -2.31 -8.71
N ALA A 185 18.93 -1.89 -9.75
CA ALA A 185 17.71 -2.57 -10.17
C ALA A 185 18.02 -3.99 -10.68
N GLU A 186 17.07 -4.90 -10.52
CA GLU A 186 17.29 -6.32 -10.86
C GLU A 186 17.68 -6.51 -12.34
N ASN A 187 17.00 -5.82 -13.24
CA ASN A 187 17.28 -5.87 -14.67
C ASN A 187 18.59 -5.21 -15.10
N GLU A 188 19.24 -4.46 -14.21
CA GLU A 188 20.53 -3.80 -14.42
C GLU A 188 21.69 -4.56 -13.76
N LEU A 189 21.38 -5.54 -12.90
CA LEU A 189 22.37 -6.15 -12.01
C LEU A 189 23.45 -6.93 -12.74
N ASP A 190 23.12 -7.64 -13.80
CA ASP A 190 24.10 -8.41 -14.58
C ASP A 190 25.09 -7.47 -15.28
N ALA A 191 24.59 -6.40 -15.91
CA ALA A 191 25.42 -5.38 -16.54
C ALA A 191 26.32 -4.65 -15.51
N TYR A 192 25.75 -4.33 -14.35
CA TYR A 192 26.48 -3.74 -13.23
C TYR A 192 27.61 -4.66 -12.75
N ASN A 193 27.32 -5.94 -12.56
CA ASN A 193 28.32 -6.94 -12.14
C ASN A 193 29.46 -7.07 -13.16
N GLU A 194 29.14 -7.09 -14.45
CA GLU A 194 30.13 -7.16 -15.51
C GLU A 194 31.04 -5.90 -15.54
N GLU A 195 30.43 -4.71 -15.51
CA GLU A 195 31.13 -3.43 -15.56
C GLU A 195 32.07 -3.22 -14.36
N HIS A 196 31.62 -3.63 -13.15
CA HIS A 196 32.38 -3.37 -11.91
C HIS A 196 33.23 -4.58 -11.45
N GLY A 197 33.17 -5.71 -12.14
CA GLY A 197 33.85 -6.94 -11.73
C GLY A 197 33.33 -7.49 -10.40
N THR A 198 32.04 -7.33 -10.15
CA THR A 198 31.35 -7.79 -8.97
C THR A 198 30.47 -9.01 -9.27
N HIS A 199 29.92 -9.65 -8.25
CA HIS A 199 29.01 -10.80 -8.42
C HIS A 199 27.88 -10.79 -7.39
N TYR A 200 27.21 -9.66 -7.28
CA TYR A 200 25.99 -9.55 -6.47
C TYR A 200 24.88 -10.41 -7.03
N MET A 201 24.17 -11.08 -6.14
CA MET A 201 22.97 -11.87 -6.47
C MET A 201 21.73 -10.98 -6.54
N PRO A 202 20.70 -11.35 -7.31
CA PRO A 202 19.46 -10.58 -7.46
C PRO A 202 18.51 -10.76 -6.27
N HIS A 203 18.99 -10.42 -5.08
CA HIS A 203 18.29 -10.51 -3.81
C HIS A 203 18.15 -9.15 -3.15
N GLY A 204 17.04 -8.94 -2.44
CA GLY A 204 16.89 -7.79 -1.57
C GLY A 204 17.86 -7.84 -0.38
N TYR A 205 18.10 -9.06 0.13
CA TYR A 205 19.12 -9.31 1.13
C TYR A 205 19.86 -10.61 0.85
N ALA A 206 21.17 -10.60 0.95
CA ALA A 206 22.02 -11.78 0.78
C ALA A 206 23.20 -11.78 1.74
N GLU A 207 23.66 -12.98 2.11
CA GLU A 207 24.89 -13.21 2.87
C GLU A 207 25.90 -13.99 2.01
N TYR A 208 27.14 -13.54 1.99
CA TYR A 208 28.22 -14.17 1.24
C TYR A 208 29.31 -14.63 2.22
N ALA A 209 29.78 -15.86 2.08
CA ALA A 209 30.85 -16.40 2.91
C ALA A 209 32.12 -15.54 2.82
N GLU A 210 32.91 -15.54 3.90
CA GLU A 210 34.19 -14.79 4.00
C GLU A 210 35.08 -14.97 2.78
N GLY A 211 35.18 -16.16 2.23
CA GLY A 211 35.97 -16.45 1.03
C GLY A 211 35.33 -16.09 -0.31
N ASN A 212 34.11 -15.52 -0.32
CA ASN A 212 33.34 -15.25 -1.53
C ASN A 212 32.72 -13.84 -1.50
N ALA A 213 33.53 -12.82 -1.21
CA ALA A 213 33.09 -11.43 -1.21
C ALA A 213 32.56 -11.01 -2.58
N PRO A 214 31.32 -10.50 -2.72
CA PRO A 214 30.76 -10.13 -4.02
C PRO A 214 31.40 -8.88 -4.63
N ALA A 215 32.11 -8.11 -3.83
CA ALA A 215 32.88 -6.93 -4.24
C ALA A 215 34.02 -6.66 -3.26
N THR A 216 34.92 -5.78 -3.62
CA THR A 216 36.00 -5.30 -2.73
C THR A 216 35.48 -4.20 -1.79
N GLY A 217 36.10 -4.08 -0.61
CA GLY A 217 35.81 -3.00 0.35
C GLY A 217 34.57 -3.18 1.19
N LEU A 218 33.92 -4.33 1.12
CA LEU A 218 32.75 -4.64 1.94
C LEU A 218 33.16 -4.95 3.39
N THR A 219 32.26 -4.65 4.31
CA THR A 219 32.40 -4.97 5.73
C THR A 219 32.05 -6.44 5.96
N LEU A 220 32.98 -7.19 6.52
CA LEU A 220 32.78 -8.56 7.04
C LEU A 220 32.25 -8.47 8.47
N SER A 221 31.23 -9.23 8.80
CA SER A 221 30.61 -9.19 10.12
C SER A 221 29.85 -10.48 10.45
N GLU A 222 29.60 -10.73 11.72
CA GLU A 222 28.92 -11.92 12.21
C GLU A 222 27.43 -11.92 11.86
N ASN A 223 26.90 -13.05 11.39
CA ASN A 223 25.47 -13.26 11.16
C ASN A 223 24.76 -13.84 12.40
N LEU A 224 23.47 -14.18 12.31
CA LEU A 224 22.71 -14.77 13.44
C LEU A 224 23.24 -16.14 13.86
N ALA A 225 23.91 -16.87 13.00
CA ALA A 225 24.50 -18.17 13.28
C ALA A 225 25.91 -18.09 13.90
N GLY A 226 26.46 -16.88 14.05
CA GLY A 226 27.83 -16.66 14.54
C GLY A 226 28.89 -16.84 13.44
N GLU A 227 28.54 -16.82 12.18
CA GLU A 227 29.44 -16.98 11.05
C GLU A 227 29.87 -15.62 10.51
N GLN A 228 31.13 -15.50 10.06
CA GLN A 228 31.65 -14.30 9.40
C GLN A 228 31.20 -14.27 7.94
N VAL A 229 30.38 -13.27 7.60
CA VAL A 229 29.79 -13.12 6.26
C VAL A 229 29.80 -11.67 5.79
N TYR A 230 29.75 -11.48 4.48
CA TYR A 230 29.42 -10.18 3.90
C TYR A 230 27.91 -10.09 3.73
N LYS A 231 27.26 -9.26 4.54
CA LYS A 231 25.82 -8.97 4.47
C LYS A 231 25.58 -7.85 3.48
N VAL A 232 24.76 -8.09 2.48
CA VAL A 232 24.43 -7.11 1.44
C VAL A 232 22.92 -6.89 1.38
N PHE A 233 22.52 -5.63 1.42
CA PHE A 233 21.13 -5.21 1.22
C PHE A 233 21.05 -4.36 -0.05
N ASN A 234 20.25 -4.82 -1.02
CA ASN A 234 19.97 -4.09 -2.23
C ASN A 234 18.62 -3.37 -2.07
N ASN A 235 18.65 -2.05 -1.91
CA ASN A 235 17.46 -1.27 -1.68
C ASN A 235 16.62 -0.99 -2.94
N ARG A 236 16.94 -1.62 -4.08
CA ARG A 236 16.14 -1.60 -5.31
C ARG A 236 15.55 -2.97 -5.68
N ILE A 237 15.79 -3.99 -4.89
CA ILE A 237 15.18 -5.33 -5.07
C ILE A 237 14.34 -5.64 -3.85
N SER A 238 13.09 -6.07 -4.06
CA SER A 238 12.24 -6.54 -2.97
C SER A 238 12.85 -7.77 -2.31
N THR A 239 12.90 -7.77 -0.97
CA THR A 239 13.17 -9.01 -0.25
C THR A 239 12.04 -10.01 -0.48
N ASN A 240 12.34 -11.30 -0.48
CA ASN A 240 11.28 -12.30 -0.37
C ASN A 240 10.82 -12.44 1.10
N TRP A 241 9.81 -13.28 1.35
CA TRP A 241 9.26 -13.44 2.71
C TRP A 241 10.28 -13.96 3.72
N GLU A 242 11.17 -14.85 3.29
CA GLU A 242 12.23 -15.43 4.12
C GLU A 242 13.31 -14.42 4.44
N GLU A 243 13.81 -13.71 3.44
CA GLU A 243 14.80 -12.65 3.60
C GLU A 243 14.29 -11.56 4.54
N PHE A 244 13.04 -11.14 4.34
CA PHE A 244 12.41 -10.14 5.18
C PHE A 244 12.27 -10.61 6.63
N ARG A 245 11.77 -11.84 6.83
CA ARG A 245 11.65 -12.44 8.16
C ARG A 245 13.00 -12.56 8.84
N TYR A 246 14.02 -13.01 8.11
CA TYR A 246 15.37 -13.13 8.63
C TYR A 246 15.91 -11.76 9.08
N LEU A 247 15.84 -10.74 8.24
CA LEU A 247 16.23 -9.36 8.62
C LEU A 247 15.47 -8.87 9.84
N ALA A 248 14.16 -9.09 9.90
CA ALA A 248 13.36 -8.68 11.04
C ALA A 248 13.81 -9.37 12.34
N LYS A 249 14.21 -10.63 12.28
CA LYS A 249 14.80 -11.35 13.43
C LYS A 249 16.16 -10.79 13.82
N CYS A 250 17.02 -10.44 12.86
CA CYS A 250 18.32 -9.84 13.11
C CYS A 250 18.24 -8.55 13.94
N PHE A 251 17.15 -7.81 13.81
CA PHE A 251 16.88 -6.60 14.56
C PHE A 251 15.94 -6.79 15.76
N THR A 252 15.71 -8.03 16.18
CA THR A 252 14.87 -8.35 17.34
C THR A 252 15.72 -8.94 18.47
N ARG A 253 15.68 -8.34 19.67
CA ARG A 253 16.51 -8.76 20.83
C ARG A 253 16.30 -10.19 21.27
N SER A 254 15.12 -10.77 21.07
CA SER A 254 14.88 -12.17 21.41
C SER A 254 15.66 -13.17 20.53
N TYR A 255 16.18 -12.72 19.39
CA TYR A 255 17.05 -13.49 18.49
C TYR A 255 18.49 -13.05 18.55
N ARG A 256 18.75 -11.76 18.71
CA ARG A 256 20.08 -11.18 18.80
C ARG A 256 20.14 -10.19 19.98
N ALA A 257 20.77 -10.62 21.07
CA ALA A 257 20.75 -9.88 22.35
C ALA A 257 21.34 -8.46 22.27
N ASP A 258 22.29 -8.21 21.36
CA ASP A 258 22.92 -6.91 21.11
C ASP A 258 22.17 -6.07 20.06
N SER A 259 21.00 -6.52 19.59
CA SER A 259 20.19 -5.72 18.65
C SER A 259 19.91 -4.33 19.21
N PRO A 260 20.05 -3.26 18.40
CA PRO A 260 19.78 -1.89 18.83
C PRO A 260 18.30 -1.68 19.19
N THR A 261 17.43 -2.51 18.64
CA THR A 261 15.97 -2.41 18.82
C THR A 261 15.41 -3.65 19.53
N PRO A 262 14.43 -3.50 20.43
CA PRO A 262 13.76 -4.65 21.05
C PRO A 262 13.00 -5.51 20.03
N ASN A 263 12.46 -4.88 18.97
CA ASN A 263 11.66 -5.50 17.92
C ASN A 263 12.21 -5.12 16.54
N GLY A 264 12.16 -6.02 15.57
CA GLY A 264 12.77 -5.77 14.27
C GLY A 264 11.87 -5.00 13.31
N PHE A 265 10.58 -5.20 13.41
CA PHE A 265 9.62 -4.71 12.43
C PHE A 265 8.27 -4.38 13.06
N VAL A 266 7.52 -3.48 12.42
CA VAL A 266 6.10 -3.23 12.70
C VAL A 266 5.35 -2.84 11.44
N THR A 267 4.12 -3.33 11.31
CA THR A 267 3.10 -2.84 10.37
C THR A 267 1.72 -3.02 10.98
N GLY A 268 0.74 -2.29 10.48
CA GLY A 268 -0.64 -2.40 10.95
C GLY A 268 -1.47 -3.48 10.25
N TRP A 269 -1.06 -3.91 9.06
CA TRP A 269 -1.90 -4.67 8.16
C TRP A 269 -1.18 -5.84 7.49
N TRP A 270 -1.95 -6.88 7.19
CA TRP A 270 -1.53 -8.11 6.53
C TRP A 270 -1.56 -8.02 4.99
N PHE A 271 -2.15 -6.98 4.44
CA PHE A 271 -2.37 -6.83 3.00
C PHE A 271 -1.14 -7.11 2.13
N PRO A 272 0.07 -6.62 2.43
CA PRO A 272 1.23 -6.90 1.60
C PRO A 272 1.54 -8.40 1.44
N PHE A 273 1.23 -9.21 2.46
CA PHE A 273 1.40 -10.66 2.36
C PHE A 273 0.33 -11.28 1.45
N GLY A 274 -0.95 -10.95 1.68
CA GLY A 274 -2.06 -11.50 0.92
C GLY A 274 -2.06 -11.08 -0.55
N TRP A 275 -1.89 -9.82 -0.81
CA TRP A 275 -1.90 -9.31 -2.19
C TRP A 275 -0.68 -9.76 -2.99
N SER A 276 0.47 -9.95 -2.36
CA SER A 276 1.67 -10.45 -3.05
C SER A 276 1.49 -11.85 -3.62
N VAL A 277 0.52 -12.61 -3.16
CA VAL A 277 0.16 -13.94 -3.67
C VAL A 277 -1.17 -13.96 -4.44
N GLY A 278 -1.73 -12.79 -4.74
CA GLY A 278 -2.98 -12.69 -5.51
C GLY A 278 -4.25 -12.89 -4.68
N GLY A 279 -4.15 -12.91 -3.35
CA GLY A 279 -5.30 -12.99 -2.45
C GLY A 279 -5.77 -11.61 -1.98
N ASP A 280 -7.00 -11.52 -1.49
CA ASP A 280 -7.56 -10.33 -0.81
C ASP A 280 -8.42 -10.81 0.37
N CYS A 281 -8.93 -9.90 1.20
CA CYS A 281 -9.84 -10.24 2.29
C CYS A 281 -11.23 -10.59 1.79
N ILE A 282 -11.58 -10.16 0.60
CA ILE A 282 -12.89 -10.31 -0.02
C ILE A 282 -12.70 -10.73 -1.47
N GLY A 283 -13.34 -11.82 -1.89
CA GLY A 283 -13.29 -12.34 -3.25
C GLY A 283 -14.67 -12.39 -3.89
N TRP A 284 -14.79 -11.93 -5.12
CA TRP A 284 -15.98 -12.08 -5.95
C TRP A 284 -15.98 -13.45 -6.62
N ASP A 285 -17.06 -14.25 -6.45
CA ASP A 285 -17.17 -15.60 -7.02
C ASP A 285 -17.98 -15.66 -8.33
N GLY A 286 -18.37 -14.51 -8.88
CA GLY A 286 -19.24 -14.38 -10.05
C GLY A 286 -20.69 -14.06 -9.70
N GLU A 287 -21.12 -14.31 -8.48
CA GLU A 287 -22.48 -14.04 -8.01
C GLU A 287 -22.51 -13.12 -6.80
N LYS A 288 -21.60 -13.33 -5.83
CA LYS A 288 -21.52 -12.62 -4.56
C LYS A 288 -20.08 -12.46 -4.11
N TYR A 289 -19.87 -11.62 -3.11
CA TYR A 289 -18.60 -11.55 -2.40
C TYR A 289 -18.55 -12.57 -1.26
N ASN A 290 -17.38 -13.14 -1.10
CA ASN A 290 -17.03 -14.03 0.00
C ASN A 290 -15.90 -13.40 0.81
N PHE A 291 -15.90 -13.64 2.11
CA PHE A 291 -14.77 -13.31 2.96
C PHE A 291 -13.72 -14.42 2.80
N THR A 292 -12.50 -14.06 2.46
CA THR A 292 -11.49 -15.00 1.94
C THR A 292 -10.32 -15.25 2.86
N LEU A 293 -10.25 -14.61 4.04
CA LEU A 293 -9.13 -14.81 4.98
C LEU A 293 -8.99 -16.26 5.49
N MET A 294 -10.07 -17.04 5.38
CA MET A 294 -10.06 -18.47 5.72
C MET A 294 -9.83 -19.39 4.51
N ASP A 295 -9.69 -18.84 3.31
CA ASP A 295 -9.53 -19.64 2.10
C ASP A 295 -8.17 -20.34 2.11
N GLU A 296 -8.21 -21.67 2.16
CA GLU A 296 -7.07 -22.58 2.13
C GLU A 296 -6.70 -23.01 0.69
N THR A 297 -7.52 -22.65 -0.30
CA THR A 297 -7.24 -22.97 -1.69
C THR A 297 -6.04 -22.16 -2.16
N PRO A 298 -5.03 -22.78 -2.78
CA PRO A 298 -3.89 -22.06 -3.33
C PRO A 298 -4.33 -20.94 -4.26
N ASN A 299 -3.58 -19.84 -4.27
CA ASN A 299 -3.66 -18.87 -5.35
C ASN A 299 -2.82 -19.38 -6.53
N TYR A 300 -3.00 -18.83 -7.71
CA TYR A 300 -2.33 -19.31 -8.91
C TYR A 300 -1.72 -18.19 -9.73
N LEU A 301 -0.52 -18.43 -10.25
CA LEU A 301 0.20 -17.59 -11.19
C LEU A 301 0.27 -18.30 -12.54
N ALA A 302 -0.08 -17.62 -13.61
CA ALA A 302 0.12 -18.13 -14.96
C ALA A 302 1.62 -18.07 -15.32
N THR A 303 2.19 -19.20 -15.75
CA THR A 303 3.61 -19.32 -16.13
C THR A 303 3.82 -19.31 -17.64
N LYS A 304 2.75 -19.36 -18.39
CA LYS A 304 2.63 -19.17 -19.84
C LYS A 304 1.21 -18.67 -20.14
N GLU A 305 0.92 -18.37 -21.39
CA GLU A 305 -0.47 -18.12 -21.78
C GLU A 305 -1.36 -19.32 -21.47
N VAL A 306 -2.41 -19.12 -20.68
CA VAL A 306 -3.35 -20.15 -20.23
C VAL A 306 -4.77 -19.61 -20.26
N THR A 307 -5.74 -20.48 -20.53
CA THR A 307 -7.16 -20.13 -20.48
C THR A 307 -7.82 -20.81 -19.27
N VAL A 308 -8.43 -20.01 -18.39
CA VAL A 308 -9.19 -20.47 -17.23
C VAL A 308 -10.60 -19.89 -17.35
N ASN A 309 -11.64 -20.74 -17.27
CA ASN A 309 -13.05 -20.34 -17.43
C ASN A 309 -13.35 -19.48 -18.68
N GLY A 310 -12.60 -19.69 -19.76
CA GLY A 310 -12.77 -18.92 -21.00
C GLY A 310 -12.10 -17.55 -21.01
N LYS A 311 -11.42 -17.15 -19.94
CA LYS A 311 -10.58 -15.97 -19.87
C LYS A 311 -9.11 -16.36 -20.10
N THR A 312 -8.41 -15.59 -20.93
CA THR A 312 -6.98 -15.79 -21.20
C THR A 312 -6.14 -14.98 -20.24
N TYR A 313 -5.14 -15.61 -19.64
CA TYR A 313 -4.13 -15.06 -18.77
C TYR A 313 -2.76 -15.18 -19.44
N SER A 314 -1.98 -14.13 -19.39
CA SER A 314 -0.60 -14.11 -19.87
C SER A 314 0.37 -14.63 -18.82
N ALA A 315 1.57 -14.99 -19.22
CA ALA A 315 2.64 -15.33 -18.29
C ALA A 315 2.90 -14.16 -17.31
N GLY A 316 2.89 -14.46 -16.01
CA GLY A 316 3.01 -13.49 -14.93
C GLY A 316 1.68 -12.98 -14.36
N ASP A 317 0.54 -13.29 -15.00
CA ASP A 317 -0.76 -12.89 -14.47
C ASP A 317 -1.19 -13.77 -13.29
N LEU A 318 -1.76 -13.14 -12.27
CA LEU A 318 -2.42 -13.83 -11.17
C LEU A 318 -3.86 -14.19 -11.56
N ILE A 319 -4.28 -15.41 -11.24
CA ILE A 319 -5.64 -15.89 -11.51
C ILE A 319 -6.59 -15.21 -10.52
N THR A 320 -7.68 -14.62 -11.03
CA THR A 320 -8.68 -13.97 -10.18
C THR A 320 -9.37 -14.96 -9.24
N TYR A 321 -9.91 -14.46 -8.12
CA TYR A 321 -10.67 -15.32 -7.19
C TYR A 321 -11.85 -15.99 -7.89
N GLU A 322 -12.60 -15.25 -8.72
CA GLU A 322 -13.72 -15.77 -9.50
C GLU A 322 -13.31 -16.99 -10.36
N ASP A 323 -12.23 -16.85 -11.12
CA ASP A 323 -11.75 -17.92 -11.98
C ASP A 323 -11.16 -19.08 -11.18
N LYS A 324 -10.50 -18.79 -10.05
CA LYS A 324 -9.97 -19.80 -9.15
C LYS A 324 -11.05 -20.72 -8.58
N VAL A 325 -12.15 -20.16 -8.09
CA VAL A 325 -13.20 -20.94 -7.42
C VAL A 325 -14.19 -21.61 -8.38
N ASN A 326 -14.28 -21.13 -9.61
CA ASN A 326 -15.20 -21.64 -10.62
C ASN A 326 -14.55 -22.59 -11.64
N ALA A 327 -13.23 -22.75 -11.64
CA ALA A 327 -12.55 -23.63 -12.57
C ALA A 327 -12.54 -25.07 -12.06
N ASP A 328 -13.14 -25.98 -12.81
CA ASP A 328 -13.05 -27.40 -12.55
C ASP A 328 -11.60 -27.90 -12.70
N GLY A 329 -11.05 -28.46 -11.62
CA GLY A 329 -9.71 -29.07 -11.64
C GLY A 329 -8.57 -28.08 -11.88
N ILE A 330 -8.68 -26.84 -11.40
CA ILE A 330 -7.69 -25.78 -11.60
C ILE A 330 -6.25 -26.20 -11.27
N ALA A 331 -6.04 -26.98 -10.22
CA ALA A 331 -4.71 -27.50 -9.83
C ALA A 331 -4.04 -28.38 -10.90
N GLY A 332 -4.81 -28.90 -11.86
CA GLY A 332 -4.30 -29.72 -12.96
C GLY A 332 -4.13 -28.96 -14.27
N ILE A 333 -4.37 -27.67 -14.30
CA ILE A 333 -4.22 -26.87 -15.52
C ILE A 333 -2.71 -26.62 -15.75
N ASP A 334 -2.21 -27.13 -16.88
CA ASP A 334 -0.83 -26.93 -17.29
C ASP A 334 -0.55 -25.44 -17.56
N GLY A 335 0.52 -24.91 -16.98
CA GLY A 335 0.88 -23.49 -17.06
C GLY A 335 0.41 -22.66 -15.86
N LEU A 336 -0.16 -23.30 -14.82
CA LEU A 336 -0.40 -22.64 -13.54
C LEU A 336 0.61 -23.07 -12.49
N PHE A 337 1.08 -22.12 -11.70
CA PHE A 337 1.91 -22.35 -10.54
C PHE A 337 1.12 -22.05 -9.26
N GLU A 338 1.20 -22.95 -8.27
CA GLU A 338 0.56 -22.78 -6.97
C GLU A 338 1.33 -21.79 -6.10
N LEU A 339 0.67 -20.72 -5.67
CA LEU A 339 1.12 -19.78 -4.67
C LEU A 339 0.48 -20.09 -3.30
N PRO A 340 0.98 -19.54 -2.20
CA PRO A 340 0.31 -19.65 -0.91
C PRO A 340 -1.16 -19.23 -0.99
N SER A 341 -1.98 -19.90 -0.21
CA SER A 341 -3.38 -19.52 -0.01
C SER A 341 -3.48 -18.20 0.77
N GLN A 342 -4.66 -17.59 0.75
CA GLN A 342 -4.90 -16.37 1.52
C GLN A 342 -4.74 -16.62 3.03
N ARG A 343 -5.21 -17.76 3.53
CA ARG A 343 -5.04 -18.15 4.94
C ARG A 343 -3.56 -18.28 5.32
N GLU A 344 -2.74 -18.89 4.47
CA GLU A 344 -1.30 -19.01 4.71
C GLU A 344 -0.63 -17.63 4.76
N ALA A 345 -0.98 -16.72 3.85
CA ALA A 345 -0.43 -15.37 3.81
C ALA A 345 -0.81 -14.54 5.06
N VAL A 346 -2.07 -14.61 5.49
CA VAL A 346 -2.51 -13.94 6.72
C VAL A 346 -1.86 -14.57 7.96
N THR A 347 -1.71 -15.89 7.98
CA THR A 347 -1.03 -16.61 9.06
C THR A 347 0.42 -16.16 9.18
N GLU A 348 1.14 -16.02 8.08
CA GLU A 348 2.51 -15.52 8.07
C GLU A 348 2.59 -14.14 8.73
N PHE A 349 1.72 -13.20 8.36
CA PHE A 349 1.64 -11.89 9.02
C PHE A 349 1.38 -11.99 10.53
N LEU A 350 0.40 -12.79 10.94
CA LEU A 350 0.02 -12.91 12.34
C LEU A 350 1.17 -13.46 13.20
N ARG A 351 1.97 -14.37 12.67
CA ARG A 351 3.15 -14.94 13.34
C ARG A 351 4.19 -13.89 13.74
N TYR A 352 4.32 -12.78 13.00
CA TYR A 352 5.23 -11.69 13.38
C TYR A 352 4.88 -11.07 14.74
N SER A 353 3.59 -11.05 15.09
CA SER A 353 3.09 -10.46 16.35
C SER A 353 2.96 -11.43 17.50
N LEU A 354 2.85 -12.72 17.23
CA LEU A 354 2.62 -13.74 18.25
C LEU A 354 3.91 -14.12 18.99
N ASN A 355 3.79 -14.47 20.28
CA ASN A 355 4.92 -14.94 21.07
C ASN A 355 5.52 -16.22 20.47
N ARG A 356 6.80 -16.45 20.73
CA ARG A 356 7.53 -17.61 20.19
C ARG A 356 6.99 -18.97 20.66
N ASP A 357 6.35 -19.00 21.82
CA ASP A 357 5.70 -20.18 22.40
C ASP A 357 4.24 -20.35 21.95
N TYR A 358 3.74 -19.45 21.12
CA TYR A 358 2.38 -19.53 20.61
C TYR A 358 2.26 -20.68 19.59
N ALA A 359 1.28 -21.56 19.82
CA ALA A 359 0.95 -22.63 18.87
C ALA A 359 -0.13 -22.16 17.89
N VAL A 360 0.17 -22.11 16.60
CA VAL A 360 -0.74 -21.61 15.56
C VAL A 360 -2.02 -22.43 15.55
N ASP A 361 -2.07 -23.65 15.35
CA ASP A 361 -3.27 -24.51 15.35
C ASP A 361 -3.20 -25.60 16.42
N GLY A 362 -2.50 -25.33 17.50
CA GLY A 362 -2.30 -26.31 18.60
C GLY A 362 -1.26 -27.38 18.28
N SER A 363 -0.53 -27.28 17.18
CA SER A 363 0.39 -28.30 16.70
C SER A 363 1.88 -27.96 16.82
N GLY A 364 2.26 -26.74 17.19
CA GLY A 364 3.66 -26.36 17.29
C GLY A 364 3.88 -24.89 17.70
N THR A 365 5.13 -24.53 17.94
CA THR A 365 5.53 -23.14 18.27
C THR A 365 5.77 -22.35 17.03
N GLU A 366 4.98 -21.32 16.81
CA GLU A 366 4.93 -20.71 15.50
C GLU A 366 5.00 -19.18 15.46
N GLY A 367 4.86 -18.53 16.62
CA GLY A 367 5.02 -17.07 16.72
C GLY A 367 6.49 -16.65 16.58
N TYR A 368 6.73 -15.53 15.88
CA TYR A 368 8.09 -14.99 15.73
C TYR A 368 8.46 -13.95 16.78
N GLN A 369 7.48 -13.33 17.41
CA GLN A 369 7.71 -12.28 18.42
C GLN A 369 8.60 -11.14 17.90
N ILE A 370 8.35 -10.71 16.67
CA ILE A 370 9.11 -9.67 16.00
C ILE A 370 8.50 -8.28 16.23
N MET A 371 7.16 -8.19 16.18
CA MET A 371 6.45 -6.92 16.33
C MET A 371 6.25 -6.53 17.79
N PRO A 372 6.27 -5.22 18.12
CA PRO A 372 5.96 -4.75 19.45
C PRO A 372 4.50 -5.01 19.84
N SER A 373 4.23 -5.04 21.15
CA SER A 373 2.85 -5.21 21.65
C SER A 373 1.92 -4.03 21.29
N ASN A 374 2.46 -2.84 21.16
CA ASN A 374 1.73 -1.64 20.77
C ASN A 374 2.06 -1.29 19.31
N PHE A 375 1.47 -2.00 18.36
CA PHE A 375 1.69 -1.74 16.95
C PHE A 375 0.82 -0.58 16.41
N ALA A 376 -0.13 -0.05 17.18
CA ALA A 376 -0.89 1.14 16.79
C ALA A 376 -0.02 2.41 16.68
N LEU A 377 1.10 2.45 17.42
CA LEU A 377 2.08 3.55 17.35
C LEU A 377 3.24 3.20 16.40
N ARG A 378 2.94 2.78 15.18
CA ARG A 378 3.94 2.30 14.21
C ARG A 378 5.08 3.28 13.99
N LEU A 379 4.74 4.50 13.59
CA LEU A 379 5.72 5.55 13.38
C LEU A 379 6.45 5.92 14.68
N GLY A 380 5.73 6.08 15.79
CA GLY A 380 6.34 6.35 17.10
C GLY A 380 7.34 5.27 17.52
N ASN A 381 7.07 4.01 17.20
CA ASN A 381 8.01 2.92 17.42
C ASN A 381 9.29 3.09 16.59
N PHE A 382 9.16 3.49 15.33
CA PHE A 382 10.30 3.69 14.45
C PHE A 382 11.11 4.93 14.83
N THR A 383 10.45 6.08 15.03
CA THR A 383 11.11 7.35 15.40
C THR A 383 11.81 7.29 16.77
N ASN A 384 11.31 6.46 17.68
CA ASN A 384 11.93 6.20 18.98
C ASN A 384 12.96 5.06 18.97
N ASN A 385 13.28 4.52 17.79
CA ASN A 385 14.23 3.42 17.62
C ASN A 385 13.84 2.17 18.46
N THR A 386 12.55 1.87 18.55
CA THR A 386 12.06 0.62 19.16
C THR A 386 11.87 -0.48 18.13
N VAL A 387 11.83 -0.12 16.85
CA VAL A 387 11.89 -1.02 15.70
C VAL A 387 12.90 -0.50 14.67
N SER A 388 13.51 -1.39 13.89
CA SER A 388 14.44 -1.04 12.82
C SER A 388 13.78 -0.92 11.46
N MET A 389 12.56 -1.44 11.31
CA MET A 389 11.80 -1.38 10.07
C MET A 389 10.32 -1.10 10.37
N VAL A 390 9.68 -0.34 9.50
CA VAL A 390 8.23 -0.09 9.54
C VAL A 390 7.67 -0.01 8.13
N CYS A 391 6.53 -0.66 7.91
CA CYS A 391 5.74 -0.46 6.70
C CYS A 391 4.58 0.48 7.02
N GLU A 392 4.59 1.68 6.43
CA GLU A 392 3.63 2.75 6.72
C GLU A 392 3.51 3.71 5.52
N GLN A 393 2.49 4.56 5.53
CA GLN A 393 2.22 5.56 4.49
C GLN A 393 3.38 6.53 4.28
N TYR A 394 3.60 6.94 3.04
CA TYR A 394 4.69 7.82 2.66
C TYR A 394 4.42 9.29 3.02
N SER A 395 3.31 9.89 2.58
CA SER A 395 3.11 11.33 2.69
C SER A 395 2.96 11.81 4.13
N GLU A 396 2.16 11.13 4.93
CA GLU A 396 1.96 11.48 6.34
C GLU A 396 3.24 11.30 7.17
N GLN A 397 4.03 10.29 6.83
CA GLN A 397 5.20 9.89 7.61
C GLN A 397 6.47 10.63 7.18
N TYR A 398 6.59 11.00 5.90
CA TYR A 398 7.77 11.68 5.39
C TYR A 398 8.10 12.96 6.17
N TYR A 399 7.12 13.81 6.39
CA TYR A 399 7.32 15.07 7.11
C TYR A 399 7.67 14.83 8.59
N ASP A 400 7.02 13.90 9.23
CA ASP A 400 7.31 13.52 10.61
C ASP A 400 8.71 12.93 10.74
N MET A 401 9.11 12.07 9.79
CA MET A 401 10.44 11.48 9.76
C MET A 401 11.52 12.53 9.56
N THR A 402 11.34 13.48 8.64
CA THR A 402 12.32 14.53 8.39
C THR A 402 12.47 15.52 9.57
N SER A 403 11.46 15.62 10.43
CA SER A 403 11.51 16.43 11.66
C SER A 403 11.98 15.66 12.91
N SER A 404 12.12 14.33 12.84
CA SER A 404 12.41 13.46 13.98
C SER A 404 13.91 13.28 14.26
N ASN A 405 14.21 12.58 15.38
CA ASN A 405 15.59 12.22 15.77
C ASN A 405 16.25 11.19 14.85
N ILE A 406 15.46 10.56 13.93
CA ILE A 406 15.98 9.61 12.94
C ILE A 406 16.19 10.23 11.57
N ARG A 407 15.97 11.54 11.44
CA ARG A 407 16.31 12.28 10.23
C ARG A 407 17.74 11.96 9.81
N ASP A 408 17.94 11.70 8.52
CA ASP A 408 19.23 11.32 7.93
C ASP A 408 19.76 9.93 8.38
N LYS A 409 18.96 9.13 9.12
CA LYS A 409 19.33 7.79 9.59
C LYS A 409 18.45 6.69 9.03
N TYR A 410 17.48 7.03 8.21
CA TYR A 410 16.57 6.08 7.57
C TYR A 410 16.67 6.17 6.05
N ASP A 411 16.12 5.19 5.40
CA ASP A 411 15.95 5.12 3.95
C ASP A 411 14.69 4.34 3.61
N TYR A 412 14.31 4.31 2.35
CA TYR A 412 13.22 3.51 1.84
C TYR A 412 13.74 2.27 1.14
N ALA A 413 12.94 1.21 1.18
CA ALA A 413 13.16 0.00 0.43
C ALA A 413 11.82 -0.48 -0.18
N PRO A 414 11.84 -1.27 -1.26
CA PRO A 414 10.66 -1.95 -1.74
C PRO A 414 10.07 -2.83 -0.65
N VAL A 415 8.74 -2.91 -0.60
CA VAL A 415 8.04 -3.84 0.28
C VAL A 415 8.37 -5.28 -0.15
N TRP A 416 8.39 -6.19 0.80
CA TRP A 416 8.64 -7.60 0.52
C TRP A 416 7.62 -8.17 -0.46
N GLN A 417 8.06 -9.15 -1.24
CA GLN A 417 7.29 -9.78 -2.31
C GLN A 417 7.38 -11.31 -2.19
N TYR A 418 6.38 -12.03 -2.64
CA TYR A 418 6.54 -13.48 -2.82
C TYR A 418 7.47 -13.75 -4.01
N ARG A 419 8.55 -14.48 -3.80
CA ARG A 419 9.53 -14.77 -4.85
C ARG A 419 10.23 -16.09 -4.57
N GLN A 420 10.43 -16.90 -5.61
CA GLN A 420 11.22 -18.12 -5.56
C GLN A 420 12.56 -17.96 -6.25
N TYR A 421 13.62 -18.49 -5.63
CA TYR A 421 14.96 -18.48 -6.19
C TYR A 421 15.43 -19.88 -6.55
N GLN A 422 16.29 -20.01 -7.57
CA GLN A 422 16.91 -21.28 -7.95
C GLN A 422 17.78 -21.83 -6.83
N GLY A 423 17.66 -23.13 -6.55
CA GLY A 423 18.42 -23.81 -5.51
C GLY A 423 18.07 -23.42 -4.08
N GLY A 424 17.09 -22.54 -3.90
CA GLY A 424 16.65 -22.06 -2.60
C GLY A 424 15.24 -22.44 -2.28
N SER A 425 14.99 -22.60 -0.99
CA SER A 425 13.64 -22.68 -0.55
C SER A 425 13.01 -21.32 -0.59
N THR A 426 11.81 -21.35 -0.91
CA THR A 426 10.89 -20.27 -0.80
C THR A 426 10.05 -20.50 0.42
N TYR A 427 8.95 -19.80 0.47
CA TYR A 427 7.90 -20.06 1.43
C TYR A 427 7.62 -21.57 1.54
N GLN A 428 7.79 -22.13 2.73
CA GLN A 428 7.39 -23.49 3.04
C GLN A 428 6.02 -23.50 3.70
N LYS A 429 5.08 -24.23 3.09
CA LYS A 429 3.68 -24.35 3.55
C LYS A 429 3.53 -24.71 5.03
N ASN A 430 4.48 -25.39 5.64
CA ASN A 430 4.35 -25.97 6.96
C ASN A 430 5.28 -25.38 8.03
N GLY A 431 5.94 -24.27 7.77
CA GLY A 431 6.68 -23.48 8.78
C GLY A 431 7.56 -24.31 9.73
N SER A 432 8.24 -25.33 9.21
CA SER A 432 9.06 -26.19 10.07
C SER A 432 10.21 -25.39 10.66
N SER A 433 10.50 -25.64 11.95
CA SER A 433 11.54 -24.98 12.71
C SER A 433 12.98 -25.18 12.18
N GLY A 434 13.18 -26.00 11.17
CA GLY A 434 14.45 -26.21 10.46
C GLY A 434 14.72 -25.23 9.33
N PHE A 435 13.72 -24.47 8.92
CA PHE A 435 13.75 -23.63 7.74
C PHE A 435 14.82 -22.53 7.78
N GLU A 436 15.03 -21.88 8.91
CA GLU A 436 16.04 -20.82 9.04
C GLU A 436 17.46 -21.32 8.84
N ASN A 437 17.76 -22.54 9.29
CA ASN A 437 19.07 -23.12 9.09
C ASN A 437 19.30 -23.50 7.61
N GLU A 438 18.26 -23.93 6.92
CA GLU A 438 18.33 -24.21 5.49
C GLU A 438 18.45 -22.91 4.68
N TYR A 439 17.70 -21.86 5.07
CA TYR A 439 17.80 -20.54 4.47
C TYR A 439 19.22 -19.95 4.59
N LEU A 440 19.81 -19.99 5.78
CA LEU A 440 21.17 -19.52 6.01
C LEU A 440 22.23 -20.29 5.18
N LYS A 441 22.00 -21.56 4.88
CA LYS A 441 22.86 -22.34 3.99
C LYS A 441 22.72 -21.94 2.53
N VAL A 442 21.60 -21.37 2.17
CA VAL A 442 21.21 -21.09 0.79
C VAL A 442 21.59 -19.67 0.40
N ILE A 443 21.37 -18.68 1.28
CA ILE A 443 21.70 -17.29 0.99
C ILE A 443 23.22 -17.10 1.02
N GLY A 444 23.75 -16.55 -0.07
CA GLY A 444 25.13 -16.17 -0.19
C GLY A 444 26.11 -17.31 -0.32
N ASN A 445 25.68 -18.57 -0.25
CA ASN A 445 26.52 -19.75 -0.31
C ASN A 445 26.06 -20.74 -1.38
N GLU A 446 26.89 -21.73 -1.65
CA GLU A 446 26.50 -22.87 -2.46
C GLU A 446 25.56 -23.79 -1.65
N TYR A 447 24.38 -24.04 -2.17
CA TYR A 447 23.49 -25.10 -1.69
C TYR A 447 23.65 -26.32 -2.58
N ASP A 448 24.10 -27.42 -2.02
CA ASP A 448 24.44 -28.66 -2.77
C ASP A 448 25.29 -28.41 -4.03
N GLY A 449 26.24 -27.47 -3.98
CA GLY A 449 27.09 -27.10 -5.10
C GLY A 449 26.42 -26.22 -6.15
N GLN A 450 25.21 -25.78 -5.95
CA GLN A 450 24.51 -24.84 -6.82
C GLN A 450 24.58 -23.42 -6.24
N LYS A 451 24.99 -22.46 -7.06
CA LYS A 451 24.94 -21.04 -6.69
C LYS A 451 23.52 -20.52 -6.81
N PHE A 452 23.15 -19.70 -5.87
CA PHE A 452 21.95 -18.89 -5.95
C PHE A 452 22.11 -17.84 -7.05
N THR A 453 21.37 -17.95 -8.13
CA THR A 453 21.62 -17.15 -9.32
C THR A 453 20.45 -16.29 -9.78
N GLY A 454 19.32 -16.34 -9.15
CA GLY A 454 18.19 -15.50 -9.57
C GLY A 454 16.83 -16.11 -9.25
N ALA A 455 15.77 -15.39 -9.58
CA ALA A 455 14.42 -15.90 -9.47
C ALA A 455 14.27 -17.19 -10.28
N LEU A 456 13.59 -18.16 -9.72
CA LEU A 456 13.26 -19.38 -10.43
C LEU A 456 12.39 -19.02 -11.65
N GLU A 457 12.76 -19.54 -12.81
CA GLU A 457 12.04 -19.32 -14.05
C GLU A 457 11.51 -20.65 -14.59
N TYR A 458 10.37 -20.57 -15.26
CA TYR A 458 9.86 -21.68 -16.06
C TYR A 458 10.57 -21.74 -17.44
N GLU A 459 10.34 -22.81 -18.20
CA GLU A 459 10.92 -23.01 -19.53
C GLU A 459 10.68 -21.83 -20.50
N ASN A 460 9.61 -21.05 -20.28
CA ASN A 460 9.30 -19.87 -21.08
C ASN A 460 10.00 -18.60 -20.60
N GLY A 461 10.87 -18.65 -19.60
CA GLY A 461 11.55 -17.51 -19.04
C GLY A 461 10.72 -16.66 -18.10
N THR A 462 9.50 -17.11 -17.71
CA THR A 462 8.64 -16.38 -16.76
C THR A 462 9.13 -16.62 -15.33
N PRO A 463 9.49 -15.57 -14.58
CA PRO A 463 9.91 -15.72 -13.20
C PRO A 463 8.73 -16.07 -12.29
N ILE A 464 8.98 -16.88 -11.27
CA ILE A 464 8.01 -17.16 -10.21
C ILE A 464 8.10 -16.05 -9.17
N VAL A 465 7.40 -14.98 -9.43
CA VAL A 465 7.33 -13.78 -8.60
C VAL A 465 5.85 -13.39 -8.45
N GLY A 466 5.41 -13.21 -7.21
CA GLY A 466 4.07 -12.70 -6.94
C GLY A 466 3.93 -11.21 -7.27
N ALA A 467 2.76 -10.64 -7.01
CA ALA A 467 2.50 -9.23 -7.28
C ALA A 467 3.33 -8.29 -6.37
N SER A 468 3.73 -7.16 -6.91
CA SER A 468 4.23 -6.02 -6.12
C SER A 468 3.03 -5.22 -5.59
N ALA A 469 2.14 -5.88 -4.86
CA ALA A 469 0.92 -5.27 -4.39
C ALA A 469 1.12 -4.74 -2.96
N VAL A 470 0.92 -3.47 -2.79
CA VAL A 470 1.06 -2.80 -1.50
C VAL A 470 -0.16 -1.94 -1.24
N GLN A 471 -0.60 -1.91 -0.01
CA GLN A 471 -1.62 -0.97 0.40
C GLN A 471 -1.14 0.47 0.19
N GLY A 472 -2.05 1.35 -0.21
CA GLY A 472 -1.81 2.78 -0.29
C GLY A 472 -3.12 3.53 -0.30
N LYS A 473 -3.04 4.83 -0.29
CA LYS A 473 -4.18 5.72 -0.52
C LYS A 473 -4.06 6.35 -1.89
N GLY A 474 -5.05 6.16 -2.73
CA GLY A 474 -5.26 7.01 -3.89
C GLY A 474 -5.92 8.32 -3.47
N MET A 475 -5.47 9.43 -4.01
CA MET A 475 -6.12 10.72 -3.87
C MET A 475 -6.86 11.07 -5.16
N TYR A 476 -8.10 11.47 -5.01
CA TYR A 476 -9.01 11.73 -6.13
C TYR A 476 -9.58 13.13 -6.08
N LEU A 477 -9.77 13.74 -7.24
CA LEU A 477 -10.55 14.95 -7.40
C LEU A 477 -11.94 14.59 -7.93
N VAL A 478 -12.97 15.05 -7.24
CA VAL A 478 -14.38 14.83 -7.59
C VAL A 478 -15.15 16.14 -7.73
N ILE A 479 -16.23 16.13 -8.48
CA ILE A 479 -17.21 17.23 -8.55
C ILE A 479 -18.48 16.74 -7.86
N PRO A 480 -18.90 17.32 -6.73
CA PRO A 480 -20.17 16.96 -6.10
C PRO A 480 -21.37 17.27 -7.01
N LYS A 481 -22.26 16.30 -7.18
CA LYS A 481 -23.46 16.42 -8.04
C LYS A 481 -24.46 17.44 -7.52
N ASN A 482 -24.45 17.71 -6.22
CA ASN A 482 -25.33 18.70 -5.58
C ASN A 482 -24.66 20.08 -5.45
N SER A 483 -23.52 20.29 -6.11
CA SER A 483 -22.93 21.63 -6.28
C SER A 483 -23.63 22.40 -7.43
N ASP A 484 -23.26 23.65 -7.60
CA ASP A 484 -23.85 24.52 -8.64
C ASP A 484 -23.52 24.02 -10.07
N PRO A 485 -24.49 23.54 -10.87
CA PRO A 485 -24.24 23.04 -12.22
C PRO A 485 -23.59 24.06 -13.16
N ALA A 486 -23.77 25.35 -12.94
CA ALA A 486 -23.14 26.41 -13.73
C ALA A 486 -21.60 26.42 -13.57
N LYS A 487 -21.07 25.72 -12.56
CA LYS A 487 -19.63 25.64 -12.28
C LYS A 487 -18.98 24.32 -12.72
N TYR A 488 -19.75 23.34 -13.20
CA TYR A 488 -19.19 22.03 -13.57
C TYR A 488 -18.08 22.15 -14.62
N GLU A 489 -18.30 22.95 -15.65
CA GLU A 489 -17.29 23.18 -16.69
C GLU A 489 -16.01 23.84 -16.13
N ALA A 490 -16.16 24.82 -15.26
CA ALA A 490 -15.01 25.48 -14.61
C ALA A 490 -14.27 24.51 -13.63
N ALA A 491 -15.02 23.67 -12.93
CA ALA A 491 -14.46 22.64 -12.05
C ALA A 491 -13.67 21.60 -12.85
N TRP A 492 -14.22 21.12 -13.98
CA TRP A 492 -13.53 20.19 -14.86
C TRP A 492 -12.23 20.78 -15.43
N LYS A 493 -12.24 22.02 -15.89
CA LYS A 493 -11.03 22.70 -16.38
C LYS A 493 -9.92 22.75 -15.33
N PHE A 494 -10.28 23.05 -14.08
CA PHE A 494 -9.32 23.01 -12.98
C PHE A 494 -8.80 21.60 -12.72
N ILE A 495 -9.67 20.59 -12.67
CA ILE A 495 -9.28 19.18 -12.45
C ILE A 495 -8.34 18.71 -13.57
N SER A 496 -8.71 18.93 -14.81
CA SER A 496 -7.91 18.55 -15.99
C SER A 496 -6.51 19.17 -15.95
N TRP A 497 -6.41 20.46 -15.60
CA TRP A 497 -5.14 21.15 -15.44
C TRP A 497 -4.34 20.61 -14.26
N ALA A 498 -4.99 20.38 -13.09
CA ALA A 498 -4.34 19.95 -11.86
C ALA A 498 -3.71 18.55 -11.98
N THR A 499 -4.23 17.70 -12.85
CA THR A 499 -3.73 16.35 -13.12
C THR A 499 -2.77 16.26 -14.32
N GLY A 500 -2.42 17.40 -14.92
CA GLY A 500 -1.41 17.50 -15.96
C GLY A 500 0.02 17.43 -15.42
N GLU A 501 0.99 17.00 -16.23
CA GLU A 501 2.39 16.75 -15.83
C GLU A 501 3.03 17.97 -15.15
N GLU A 502 2.87 19.18 -15.70
CA GLU A 502 3.49 20.39 -15.15
C GLU A 502 3.00 20.74 -13.74
N VAL A 503 1.79 20.33 -13.40
CA VAL A 503 1.25 20.53 -12.05
C VAL A 503 1.67 19.40 -11.13
N GLN A 504 1.71 18.19 -11.66
CA GLN A 504 2.17 17.02 -10.91
C GLN A 504 3.63 17.18 -10.44
N LYS A 505 4.47 17.95 -11.13
CA LYS A 505 5.80 18.35 -10.65
C LYS A 505 5.76 19.19 -9.37
N ILE A 506 4.73 20.00 -9.17
CA ILE A 506 4.53 20.74 -7.91
C ILE A 506 4.10 19.76 -6.81
N MET A 507 3.26 18.79 -7.16
CA MET A 507 2.69 17.82 -6.22
C MET A 507 3.70 16.82 -5.66
N THR A 508 4.91 16.71 -6.22
CA THR A 508 6.02 15.89 -5.68
C THR A 508 6.33 16.16 -4.20
N LYS A 509 5.98 17.35 -3.71
CA LYS A 509 6.15 17.74 -2.32
C LYS A 509 5.03 17.27 -1.39
N ALA A 510 3.92 16.78 -1.93
CA ALA A 510 2.76 16.33 -1.15
C ALA A 510 2.52 14.83 -1.29
N PHE A 511 2.56 14.31 -2.50
CA PHE A 511 2.25 12.92 -2.85
C PHE A 511 3.21 12.42 -3.94
N VAL A 512 3.23 11.10 -4.13
CA VAL A 512 3.80 10.56 -5.37
C VAL A 512 2.88 10.96 -6.53
N PRO A 513 3.43 11.56 -7.60
CA PRO A 513 2.64 11.99 -8.75
C PRO A 513 1.94 10.82 -9.45
N VAL A 514 0.72 11.06 -9.96
CA VAL A 514 -0.01 10.06 -10.74
C VAL A 514 0.49 9.95 -12.19
N ARG A 515 1.40 10.81 -12.62
CA ARG A 515 2.04 10.75 -13.93
C ARG A 515 3.36 10.00 -13.81
N GLN A 516 3.45 8.85 -14.45
CA GLN A 516 4.63 7.99 -14.41
C GLN A 516 5.90 8.75 -14.79
N THR A 517 5.86 9.59 -15.84
CA THR A 517 6.97 10.41 -16.26
C THR A 517 7.50 11.31 -15.15
N VAL A 518 6.62 11.92 -14.36
CA VAL A 518 7.00 12.78 -13.23
C VAL A 518 7.46 11.95 -12.03
N ALA A 519 6.83 10.81 -11.77
CA ALA A 519 7.21 9.92 -10.67
C ALA A 519 8.60 9.29 -10.89
N GLU A 520 8.94 8.99 -12.14
CA GLU A 520 10.23 8.37 -12.50
C GLU A 520 11.37 9.39 -12.73
N ASN A 521 11.08 10.68 -12.74
CA ASN A 521 12.06 11.75 -12.95
C ASN A 521 12.06 12.76 -11.81
N GLU A 522 11.23 13.79 -11.87
CA GLU A 522 11.27 14.91 -10.91
C GLU A 522 11.03 14.48 -9.46
N PHE A 523 10.19 13.46 -9.24
CA PHE A 523 9.96 12.94 -7.89
C PHE A 523 11.23 12.28 -7.32
N LEU A 524 12.00 11.56 -8.14
CA LEU A 524 13.24 10.91 -7.69
C LEU A 524 14.33 11.94 -7.31
N GLU A 525 14.28 13.13 -7.90
CA GLU A 525 15.23 14.21 -7.62
C GLU A 525 14.81 15.09 -6.43
N PHE A 526 13.57 14.96 -5.96
CA PHE A 526 12.99 15.80 -4.92
C PHE A 526 13.82 15.80 -3.62
N ASP A 527 14.27 14.63 -3.18
CA ASP A 527 15.22 14.49 -2.08
C ASP A 527 16.18 13.32 -2.33
N SER A 528 17.26 13.58 -3.02
CA SER A 528 18.24 12.58 -3.44
C SER A 528 19.02 11.87 -2.32
N LYS A 529 18.76 12.24 -1.06
CA LYS A 529 19.32 11.52 0.10
C LYS A 529 18.66 10.17 0.31
N TYR A 530 17.40 10.04 -0.11
CA TYR A 530 16.59 8.87 0.13
C TYR A 530 16.36 8.09 -1.16
N ASN A 531 16.12 6.82 -1.03
CA ASN A 531 15.75 5.95 -2.14
C ASN A 531 14.29 6.15 -2.55
N LEU A 532 13.99 7.33 -3.12
CA LEU A 532 12.65 7.64 -3.63
C LEU A 532 12.22 6.75 -4.79
N TRP A 533 13.16 6.06 -5.45
CA TRP A 533 12.83 5.04 -6.43
C TRP A 533 11.93 3.93 -5.83
N ALA A 534 12.25 3.46 -4.62
CA ALA A 534 11.42 2.44 -3.97
C ALA A 534 9.99 2.94 -3.70
N VAL A 535 9.85 4.23 -3.37
CA VAL A 535 8.54 4.87 -3.16
C VAL A 535 7.77 4.99 -4.47
N ALA A 536 8.40 5.51 -5.52
CA ALA A 536 7.78 5.66 -6.85
C ALA A 536 7.41 4.29 -7.45
N HIS A 537 8.30 3.30 -7.37
CA HIS A 537 8.05 1.94 -7.84
C HIS A 537 6.84 1.31 -7.13
N THR A 538 6.77 1.46 -5.81
CA THR A 538 5.62 0.99 -5.03
C THR A 538 4.34 1.70 -5.45
N ALA A 539 4.37 3.02 -5.63
CA ALA A 539 3.22 3.80 -6.03
C ALA A 539 2.69 3.44 -7.43
N MET A 540 3.57 3.19 -8.39
CA MET A 540 3.16 2.85 -9.76
C MET A 540 2.57 1.43 -9.86
N ASN A 541 2.93 0.53 -8.95
CA ASN A 541 2.42 -0.84 -8.87
C ASN A 541 1.37 -1.03 -7.76
N PHE A 542 0.90 0.05 -7.21
CA PHE A 542 -0.05 0.08 -6.11
C PHE A 542 -1.40 -0.52 -6.51
N ASP A 543 -1.97 -1.33 -5.60
CA ASP A 543 -3.32 -1.86 -5.72
C ASP A 543 -4.18 -1.40 -4.53
N ILE A 544 -5.48 -1.27 -4.76
CA ILE A 544 -6.45 -0.85 -3.76
C ILE A 544 -7.35 -2.03 -3.41
N GLY A 545 -7.40 -2.39 -2.14
CA GLY A 545 -8.26 -3.45 -1.64
C GLY A 545 -9.74 -3.22 -1.91
N ASP A 546 -10.49 -4.30 -2.09
CA ASP A 546 -11.93 -4.26 -2.35
C ASP A 546 -12.76 -3.93 -1.11
N TRP A 547 -12.20 -4.13 0.07
CA TRP A 547 -12.89 -3.93 1.34
C TRP A 547 -13.49 -2.53 1.50
N SER A 548 -12.90 -1.50 0.91
CA SER A 548 -13.39 -0.12 0.96
C SER A 548 -14.73 0.11 0.24
N TYR A 549 -15.18 -0.84 -0.59
CA TYR A 549 -16.53 -0.80 -1.16
C TYR A 549 -17.62 -1.30 -0.21
N PHE A 550 -17.24 -1.89 0.92
CA PHE A 550 -18.18 -2.41 1.89
C PHE A 550 -18.39 -1.35 2.97
N GLN A 551 -19.54 -0.71 2.98
CA GLN A 551 -19.91 0.39 3.87
C GLN A 551 -19.89 0.06 5.36
N ASN A 552 -19.76 -1.20 5.74
CA ASN A 552 -19.62 -1.66 7.12
C ASN A 552 -18.17 -2.08 7.38
N GLY A 553 -17.28 -1.12 7.52
CA GLY A 553 -15.92 -1.36 8.02
C GLY A 553 -15.84 -1.80 9.49
N GLU A 554 -16.96 -2.17 10.11
CA GLU A 554 -16.98 -2.66 11.50
C GLU A 554 -16.03 -3.83 11.72
N TRP A 555 -15.93 -4.75 10.75
CA TRP A 555 -15.02 -5.87 10.87
C TRP A 555 -13.53 -5.42 10.89
N VAL A 556 -13.16 -4.35 10.18
CA VAL A 556 -11.80 -3.80 10.18
C VAL A 556 -11.47 -3.20 11.54
N THR A 557 -12.41 -2.46 12.13
CA THR A 557 -12.27 -1.89 13.48
C THR A 557 -12.19 -2.99 14.52
N ASP A 558 -13.07 -3.96 14.44
CA ASP A 558 -13.12 -5.11 15.35
C ASP A 558 -11.89 -6.00 15.21
N TRP A 559 -11.38 -6.20 13.97
CA TRP A 559 -10.14 -6.93 13.72
C TRP A 559 -9.00 -6.42 14.59
N SER A 560 -8.76 -5.12 14.62
CA SER A 560 -7.67 -4.54 15.41
C SER A 560 -7.87 -4.74 16.91
N GLY A 561 -9.12 -4.62 17.41
CA GLY A 561 -9.48 -4.86 18.79
C GLY A 561 -9.31 -6.33 19.18
N ASP A 562 -9.91 -7.23 18.42
CA ASP A 562 -9.85 -8.68 18.67
C ASP A 562 -8.43 -9.23 18.52
N PHE A 563 -7.68 -8.74 17.56
CA PHE A 563 -6.27 -9.11 17.40
C PHE A 563 -5.45 -8.80 18.65
N ASN A 564 -5.60 -7.60 19.20
CA ASN A 564 -4.87 -7.21 20.41
C ASN A 564 -5.38 -7.91 21.68
N ASP A 565 -6.70 -8.04 21.81
CA ASP A 565 -7.33 -8.46 23.06
C ASP A 565 -7.54 -9.97 23.16
N GLN A 566 -7.63 -10.68 22.04
CA GLN A 566 -7.87 -12.11 22.02
C GLN A 566 -6.67 -12.89 21.49
N LEU A 567 -6.28 -12.66 20.23
CA LEU A 567 -5.24 -13.47 19.57
C LEU A 567 -3.87 -13.30 20.23
N ARG A 568 -3.40 -12.06 20.38
CA ARG A 568 -2.08 -11.78 20.95
C ARG A 568 -1.93 -12.19 22.42
N LYS A 569 -3.04 -12.25 23.14
CA LYS A 569 -3.07 -12.73 24.54
C LYS A 569 -3.16 -14.25 24.64
N GLY A 570 -3.24 -14.96 23.53
CA GLY A 570 -3.37 -16.41 23.49
C GLY A 570 -4.77 -16.94 23.88
N ASN A 571 -5.79 -16.08 23.86
CA ASN A 571 -7.17 -16.45 24.18
C ASN A 571 -7.88 -17.15 23.02
N GLN A 572 -7.36 -17.03 21.81
CA GLN A 572 -7.88 -17.65 20.59
C GLN A 572 -6.75 -18.26 19.77
N THR A 573 -7.04 -19.32 19.01
CA THR A 573 -6.16 -19.78 17.94
C THR A 573 -6.31 -18.85 16.71
N ILE A 574 -5.36 -18.90 15.78
CA ILE A 574 -5.48 -18.17 14.50
C ILE A 574 -6.77 -18.58 13.78
N GLY A 575 -7.05 -19.88 13.71
CA GLY A 575 -8.27 -20.39 13.08
C GLY A 575 -9.56 -19.86 13.71
N ASP A 576 -9.62 -19.78 15.05
CA ASP A 576 -10.79 -19.23 15.76
C ASP A 576 -10.94 -17.72 15.52
N PHE A 577 -9.84 -17.00 15.55
CA PHE A 577 -9.80 -15.57 15.27
C PHE A 577 -10.28 -15.25 13.85
N LEU A 578 -9.79 -15.98 12.85
CA LEU A 578 -10.20 -15.78 11.46
C LEU A 578 -11.68 -16.13 11.25
N ARG A 579 -12.17 -17.27 11.80
CA ARG A 579 -13.59 -17.66 11.73
C ARG A 579 -14.52 -16.63 12.40
N TYR A 580 -14.08 -16.06 13.52
CA TYR A 580 -14.87 -15.03 14.20
C TYR A 580 -15.00 -13.77 13.33
N ASN A 581 -13.92 -13.32 12.72
CA ASN A 581 -13.93 -12.18 11.81
C ASN A 581 -14.73 -12.47 10.53
N GLU A 582 -14.65 -13.67 9.98
CA GLU A 582 -15.48 -14.12 8.85
C GLU A 582 -16.97 -14.00 9.18
N SER A 583 -17.39 -14.42 10.38
CA SER A 583 -18.81 -14.35 10.78
C SER A 583 -19.35 -12.92 10.82
N LYS A 584 -18.51 -11.93 11.17
CA LYS A 584 -18.85 -10.51 11.15
C LYS A 584 -18.89 -9.93 9.74
N ALA A 585 -17.92 -10.28 8.91
CA ALA A 585 -17.81 -9.78 7.55
C ALA A 585 -18.85 -10.38 6.59
N SER A 586 -19.30 -11.60 6.83
CA SER A 586 -20.22 -12.34 5.94
C SER A 586 -21.51 -11.59 5.63
N SER A 587 -22.06 -10.86 6.59
CA SER A 587 -23.29 -10.07 6.36
C SER A 587 -23.06 -8.85 5.47
N ALA A 588 -21.90 -8.20 5.58
CA ALA A 588 -21.52 -7.08 4.72
C ALA A 588 -21.28 -7.58 3.29
N CYS A 589 -20.58 -8.70 3.14
CA CYS A 589 -20.35 -9.34 1.84
C CYS A 589 -21.66 -9.75 1.14
N ALA A 590 -22.60 -10.34 1.88
CA ALA A 590 -23.86 -10.83 1.32
C ALA A 590 -24.83 -9.74 0.85
N ASN A 591 -24.73 -8.52 1.40
CA ASN A 591 -25.68 -7.44 1.14
C ASN A 591 -25.21 -6.39 0.14
N THR A 592 -24.04 -6.56 -0.47
CA THR A 592 -23.54 -5.59 -1.44
C THR A 592 -24.13 -5.80 -2.84
N ASN A 593 -24.43 -4.68 -3.50
CA ASN A 593 -24.82 -4.63 -4.92
C ASN A 593 -23.65 -4.27 -5.84
N ILE A 594 -22.42 -4.26 -5.33
CA ILE A 594 -21.25 -3.83 -6.08
C ILE A 594 -20.65 -5.03 -6.81
N VAL A 595 -20.26 -4.83 -8.05
CA VAL A 595 -19.55 -5.80 -8.88
C VAL A 595 -18.26 -5.15 -9.37
N ILE A 596 -17.13 -5.71 -9.00
CA ILE A 596 -15.83 -5.19 -9.39
C ILE A 596 -15.41 -5.87 -10.69
N LYS A 597 -15.08 -5.07 -11.70
CA LYS A 597 -14.60 -5.54 -12.99
C LYS A 597 -13.16 -5.09 -13.24
N GLY A 598 -12.42 -5.90 -13.99
CA GLY A 598 -11.08 -5.54 -14.45
C GLY A 598 -10.02 -5.60 -13.35
N ARG A 599 -10.25 -6.39 -12.29
CA ARG A 599 -9.18 -6.77 -11.37
C ARG A 599 -8.38 -7.96 -11.87
N ARG A 600 -7.09 -7.90 -11.51
CA ARG A 600 -6.09 -8.95 -11.74
C ARG A 600 -6.56 -10.31 -11.24
#